data_ca06778b346e9299232b231aa6eed3ac
#
_entry.id   ca06778b346e9299232b231aa6eed3ac
#
_cell.length_a   1.000
_cell.length_b   1.000
_cell.length_c   1.000
_cell.angle_alpha   90.00
_cell.angle_beta   90.00
_cell.angle_gamma   90.00
#
_symmetry.space_group_name_H-M   'P 1'
#
loop_
_entity.id
_entity.type
_entity.pdbx_description
1 polymer ?
#
loop_
_entity_poly.entity_id
_entity_poly.type
_entity_poly.pdbx_seq_one_letter_code
_entity_poly.pdbx_strand_id
1 'polypeptide(L)'
;MKYIISTLGCKVNQYETQAMETMLLEHGHEPAAPGEIADAVIVNTCAVTAESGRKSRQTIRRLRDENPGAVIAVCGCYSQLDPDAVAKTGADVIFGSNDHAGMVAALENALGTGEHSTSIDEPFKRRVFEQLPAGAVAGRTRAMLKIQDGCVNFCTYCIIPYTRGRLRSLPLDAAAAETARIDAEGYRETVLTGIEVASYGVDLPGKPGLADVIETVASAAPDMRIRLGSLEPTVITEDFCRRLAATGRLCRHFHLSLQSGCDRTLKAMNRKYDTAGFYRAVELLREYFPGCALTADLICGFPGETEEDHAATLEFIRKCGFADMHIFPYSRRPGTPADKMPSQCENAVKSRRAHEAQKVSDEMHRDFMRGSIGQTLPVLFETEHDGVWTGHSDTYILVKARGEALRGKICPVSIKLAQDEALFGEII
;
A
#
# COMPACT_ATOMS: atom_id res chain seq x y z
N MET A 1 16.35 -24.57 -5.01
CA MET A 1 16.24 -24.37 -3.57
C MET A 1 14.81 -24.20 -3.13
N LYS A 2 14.48 -24.56 -1.89
CA LYS A 2 13.22 -24.24 -1.23
C LYS A 2 13.34 -22.88 -0.55
N TYR A 3 12.38 -21.96 -0.74
CA TYR A 3 12.45 -20.62 -0.16
C TYR A 3 11.20 -20.24 0.62
N ILE A 4 11.37 -19.33 1.59
CA ILE A 4 10.30 -18.63 2.29
C ILE A 4 10.48 -17.13 2.06
N ILE A 5 9.39 -16.41 1.71
CA ILE A 5 9.39 -14.95 1.66
C ILE A 5 8.41 -14.40 2.70
N SER A 6 8.89 -13.48 3.52
CA SER A 6 8.08 -12.75 4.49
C SER A 6 8.09 -11.26 4.19
N THR A 7 6.90 -10.68 4.03
CA THR A 7 6.73 -9.25 3.71
C THR A 7 6.17 -8.48 4.89
N LEU A 8 6.87 -7.42 5.26
CA LEU A 8 6.39 -6.43 6.22
C LEU A 8 6.22 -5.09 5.49
N GLY A 9 5.13 -4.37 5.77
CA GLY A 9 4.97 -2.99 5.27
C GLY A 9 3.84 -2.78 4.29
N CYS A 10 4.08 -1.91 3.31
CA CYS A 10 3.07 -1.35 2.43
C CYS A 10 2.87 -2.16 1.13
N LYS A 11 1.94 -1.70 0.28
CA LYS A 11 1.67 -2.29 -1.05
C LYS A 11 2.91 -2.32 -1.95
N VAL A 12 3.81 -1.33 -1.83
CA VAL A 12 5.08 -1.33 -2.59
C VAL A 12 5.96 -2.50 -2.18
N ASN A 13 6.12 -2.75 -0.87
CA ASN A 13 6.86 -3.94 -0.41
C ASN A 13 6.20 -5.26 -0.87
N GLN A 14 4.86 -5.30 -0.90
CA GLN A 14 4.14 -6.48 -1.43
C GLN A 14 4.40 -6.69 -2.92
N TYR A 15 4.40 -5.61 -3.73
CA TYR A 15 4.77 -5.68 -5.13
C TYR A 15 6.22 -6.18 -5.32
N GLU A 16 7.16 -5.61 -4.59
CA GLU A 16 8.57 -6.00 -4.64
C GLU A 16 8.77 -7.48 -4.24
N THR A 17 8.04 -7.94 -3.23
CA THR A 17 8.04 -9.36 -2.84
C THR A 17 7.50 -10.25 -3.95
N GLN A 18 6.40 -9.87 -4.60
CA GLN A 18 5.84 -10.64 -5.72
C GLN A 18 6.83 -10.72 -6.89
N ALA A 19 7.52 -9.63 -7.18
CA ALA A 19 8.54 -9.61 -8.22
C ALA A 19 9.73 -10.52 -7.90
N MET A 20 10.21 -10.51 -6.65
CA MET A 20 11.26 -11.43 -6.22
C MET A 20 10.81 -12.89 -6.30
N GLU A 21 9.57 -13.18 -5.92
CA GLU A 21 8.98 -14.52 -6.04
C GLU A 21 8.92 -14.97 -7.51
N THR A 22 8.50 -14.08 -8.43
CA THR A 22 8.53 -14.36 -9.86
C THR A 22 9.93 -14.70 -10.36
N MET A 23 10.93 -13.89 -10.01
CA MET A 23 12.33 -14.14 -10.39
C MET A 23 12.85 -15.48 -9.85
N LEU A 24 12.52 -15.82 -8.60
CA LEU A 24 12.93 -17.10 -8.03
C LEU A 24 12.29 -18.30 -8.74
N LEU A 25 11.01 -18.20 -9.11
CA LEU A 25 10.32 -19.24 -9.88
C LEU A 25 10.92 -19.40 -11.29
N GLU A 26 11.24 -18.29 -11.97
CA GLU A 26 11.91 -18.28 -13.28
C GLU A 26 13.32 -18.93 -13.23
N HIS A 27 14.01 -18.79 -12.10
CA HIS A 27 15.29 -19.47 -11.85
C HIS A 27 15.14 -20.93 -11.40
N GLY A 28 13.91 -21.48 -11.37
CA GLY A 28 13.65 -22.87 -11.02
C GLY A 28 13.66 -23.16 -9.52
N HIS A 29 13.46 -22.15 -8.69
CA HIS A 29 13.29 -22.33 -7.25
C HIS A 29 11.83 -22.53 -6.88
N GLU A 30 11.56 -23.13 -5.72
CA GLU A 30 10.22 -23.48 -5.28
C GLU A 30 9.91 -22.91 -3.87
N PRO A 31 8.70 -22.41 -3.62
CA PRO A 31 8.30 -22.05 -2.27
C PRO A 31 8.26 -23.29 -1.37
N ALA A 32 8.76 -23.16 -0.14
CA ALA A 32 8.67 -24.20 0.87
C ALA A 32 7.19 -24.44 1.27
N ALA A 33 6.82 -25.70 1.45
CA ALA A 33 5.50 -26.03 1.96
C ALA A 33 5.32 -25.58 3.43
N PRO A 34 4.09 -25.38 3.92
CA PRO A 34 3.86 -25.03 5.31
C PRO A 34 4.50 -26.05 6.28
N GLY A 35 5.43 -25.58 7.13
CA GLY A 35 6.17 -26.42 8.08
C GLY A 35 7.42 -27.11 7.50
N GLU A 36 7.72 -26.93 6.23
CA GLU A 36 8.96 -27.40 5.62
C GLU A 36 10.11 -26.43 5.93
N ILE A 37 11.30 -26.96 6.22
CA ILE A 37 12.51 -26.15 6.40
C ILE A 37 12.98 -25.66 5.04
N ALA A 38 13.22 -24.36 4.92
CA ALA A 38 13.70 -23.74 3.70
C ALA A 38 15.22 -23.71 3.62
N ASP A 39 15.76 -23.72 2.40
CA ASP A 39 17.18 -23.46 2.14
C ASP A 39 17.50 -21.95 2.23
N ALA A 40 16.51 -21.11 1.91
CA ALA A 40 16.63 -19.66 1.90
C ALA A 40 15.40 -18.97 2.50
N VAL A 41 15.60 -17.87 3.21
CA VAL A 41 14.54 -17.02 3.75
C VAL A 41 14.79 -15.58 3.31
N ILE A 42 13.80 -14.97 2.69
CA ILE A 42 13.82 -13.55 2.30
C ILE A 42 12.87 -12.77 3.21
N VAL A 43 13.35 -11.67 3.78
CA VAL A 43 12.51 -10.77 4.61
C VAL A 43 12.53 -9.36 4.01
N ASN A 44 11.42 -8.94 3.40
CA ASN A 44 11.22 -7.58 2.92
C ASN A 44 10.68 -6.71 4.06
N THR A 45 11.47 -5.73 4.49
CA THR A 45 11.32 -5.02 5.77
C THR A 45 10.71 -3.63 5.63
N CYS A 46 10.05 -3.17 6.71
CA CYS A 46 9.37 -1.87 6.77
C CYS A 46 10.02 -0.93 7.80
N ALA A 47 10.11 0.37 7.43
CA ALA A 47 10.66 1.43 8.28
C ALA A 47 9.63 2.50 8.68
N VAL A 48 8.37 2.41 8.31
CA VAL A 48 7.37 3.49 8.48
C VAL A 48 7.18 3.88 9.95
N THR A 49 7.11 2.91 10.85
CA THR A 49 7.00 3.15 12.30
C THR A 49 8.14 2.53 13.08
N ALA A 50 8.39 2.98 14.31
CA ALA A 50 9.36 2.33 15.21
C ALA A 50 8.98 0.87 15.48
N GLU A 51 7.67 0.61 15.59
CA GLU A 51 7.13 -0.74 15.76
C GLU A 51 7.40 -1.63 14.55
N SER A 52 7.32 -1.10 13.32
CA SER A 52 7.67 -1.84 12.10
C SER A 52 9.12 -2.31 12.12
N GLY A 53 10.07 -1.46 12.56
CA GLY A 53 11.47 -1.85 12.69
C GLY A 53 11.67 -2.93 13.77
N ARG A 54 10.95 -2.85 14.90
CA ARG A 54 10.96 -3.90 15.95
C ARG A 54 10.43 -5.22 15.40
N LYS A 55 9.28 -5.19 14.73
CA LYS A 55 8.67 -6.37 14.11
C LYS A 55 9.59 -6.98 13.05
N SER A 56 10.27 -6.16 12.22
CA SER A 56 11.24 -6.63 11.23
C SER A 56 12.34 -7.47 11.89
N ARG A 57 12.99 -6.95 12.93
CA ARG A 57 14.04 -7.70 13.66
C ARG A 57 13.51 -8.98 14.32
N GLN A 58 12.29 -8.93 14.88
CA GLN A 58 11.67 -10.13 15.48
C GLN A 58 11.38 -11.20 14.43
N THR A 59 10.84 -10.79 13.27
CA THR A 59 10.54 -11.71 12.16
C THR A 59 11.81 -12.36 11.62
N ILE A 60 12.90 -11.59 11.42
CA ILE A 60 14.16 -12.14 10.94
C ILE A 60 14.69 -13.21 11.92
N ARG A 61 14.74 -12.91 13.23
CA ARG A 61 15.21 -13.87 14.24
C ARG A 61 14.34 -15.13 14.28
N ARG A 62 13.03 -14.97 14.35
CA ARG A 62 12.07 -16.08 14.37
C ARG A 62 12.25 -17.00 13.15
N LEU A 63 12.32 -16.43 11.94
CA LEU A 63 12.46 -17.22 10.71
C LEU A 63 13.84 -17.91 10.63
N ARG A 64 14.90 -17.30 11.17
CA ARG A 64 16.20 -17.96 11.32
C ARG A 64 16.13 -19.16 12.26
N ASP A 65 15.48 -19.00 13.42
CA ASP A 65 15.34 -20.08 14.41
C ASP A 65 14.47 -21.25 13.87
N GLU A 66 13.45 -20.91 13.09
CA GLU A 66 12.57 -21.88 12.42
C GLU A 66 13.21 -22.59 11.22
N ASN A 67 14.27 -22.02 10.62
CA ASN A 67 14.96 -22.56 9.44
C ASN A 67 16.48 -22.64 9.70
N PRO A 68 16.93 -23.56 10.56
CA PRO A 68 18.35 -23.69 10.89
C PRO A 68 19.15 -24.10 9.64
N GLY A 69 20.19 -23.35 9.34
CA GLY A 69 21.05 -23.58 8.17
C GLY A 69 20.60 -22.84 6.89
N ALA A 70 19.42 -22.23 6.88
CA ALA A 70 18.98 -21.41 5.74
C ALA A 70 19.80 -20.12 5.60
N VAL A 71 20.04 -19.69 4.37
CA VAL A 71 20.56 -18.36 4.07
C VAL A 71 19.47 -17.32 4.29
N ILE A 72 19.74 -16.33 5.13
CA ILE A 72 18.78 -15.26 5.46
C ILE A 72 19.12 -14.00 4.66
N ALA A 73 18.29 -13.67 3.68
CA ALA A 73 18.38 -12.43 2.91
C ALA A 73 17.36 -11.40 3.42
N VAL A 74 17.80 -10.16 3.60
CA VAL A 74 16.97 -9.07 4.11
C VAL A 74 17.07 -7.87 3.19
N CYS A 75 15.91 -7.33 2.78
CA CYS A 75 15.82 -6.11 1.96
C CYS A 75 14.73 -5.15 2.49
N GLY A 76 14.52 -4.05 1.79
CA GLY A 76 13.44 -3.09 2.05
C GLY A 76 13.85 -1.85 2.84
N CYS A 77 12.84 -1.09 3.29
CA CYS A 77 13.08 0.23 3.88
C CYS A 77 13.82 0.20 5.22
N TYR A 78 13.64 -0.84 6.04
CA TYR A 78 14.32 -0.90 7.32
C TYR A 78 15.80 -1.29 7.15
N SER A 79 16.13 -2.24 6.29
CA SER A 79 17.52 -2.57 5.98
C SER A 79 18.27 -1.41 5.32
N GLN A 80 17.60 -0.62 4.47
CA GLN A 80 18.14 0.63 3.91
C GLN A 80 18.48 1.66 4.99
N LEU A 81 17.67 1.75 6.05
CA LEU A 81 17.81 2.75 7.12
C LEU A 81 18.85 2.37 8.16
N ASP A 82 18.91 1.09 8.54
CA ASP A 82 19.71 0.59 9.66
C ASP A 82 20.26 -0.83 9.35
N PRO A 83 21.19 -0.93 8.37
CA PRO A 83 21.78 -2.21 7.97
C PRO A 83 22.55 -2.87 9.12
N ASP A 84 23.17 -2.09 10.01
CA ASP A 84 23.92 -2.62 11.15
C ASP A 84 23.01 -3.33 12.16
N ALA A 85 21.80 -2.78 12.39
CA ALA A 85 20.82 -3.45 13.24
C ALA A 85 20.27 -4.72 12.58
N VAL A 86 20.20 -4.78 11.24
CA VAL A 86 19.84 -5.98 10.50
C VAL A 86 20.97 -7.02 10.58
N ALA A 87 22.22 -6.65 10.37
CA ALA A 87 23.38 -7.55 10.50
C ALA A 87 23.44 -8.24 11.88
N LYS A 88 23.11 -7.50 12.95
CA LYS A 88 23.04 -8.04 14.33
C LYS A 88 21.91 -9.08 14.53
N THR A 89 21.02 -9.27 13.58
CA THR A 89 20.02 -10.36 13.61
C THR A 89 20.55 -11.65 13.01
N GLY A 90 21.76 -11.61 12.44
CA GLY A 90 22.40 -12.72 11.77
C GLY A 90 22.01 -12.86 10.30
N ALA A 91 21.52 -11.83 9.62
CA ALA A 91 21.27 -11.86 8.18
C ALA A 91 22.58 -12.09 7.41
N ASP A 92 22.52 -12.95 6.39
CA ASP A 92 23.67 -13.35 5.56
C ASP A 92 23.81 -12.44 4.33
N VAL A 93 22.67 -12.02 3.75
CA VAL A 93 22.59 -11.12 2.60
C VAL A 93 21.74 -9.91 2.97
N ILE A 94 22.30 -8.70 2.87
CA ILE A 94 21.62 -7.46 3.28
C ILE A 94 21.61 -6.48 2.10
N PHE A 95 20.42 -6.17 1.61
CA PHE A 95 20.17 -5.18 0.57
C PHE A 95 19.28 -4.05 1.07
N GLY A 96 19.35 -2.91 0.37
CA GLY A 96 18.49 -1.77 0.63
C GLY A 96 17.08 -1.95 0.06
N SER A 97 16.46 -0.83 -0.28
CA SER A 97 15.10 -0.78 -0.86
C SER A 97 15.15 -0.65 -2.40
N ASN A 98 16.17 -1.15 -3.03
CA ASN A 98 16.41 -1.12 -4.48
C ASN A 98 17.31 -2.30 -4.86
N ASP A 99 17.43 -2.60 -6.18
CA ASP A 99 18.25 -3.69 -6.71
C ASP A 99 17.82 -5.08 -6.21
N HIS A 100 16.53 -5.38 -6.40
CA HIS A 100 15.96 -6.66 -5.98
C HIS A 100 16.48 -7.84 -6.79
N ALA A 101 16.83 -7.62 -8.08
CA ALA A 101 17.47 -8.65 -8.89
C ALA A 101 18.91 -8.96 -8.40
N GLY A 102 19.69 -7.94 -8.04
CA GLY A 102 20.99 -8.12 -7.41
C GLY A 102 20.91 -8.86 -6.07
N MET A 103 19.85 -8.61 -5.29
CA MET A 103 19.60 -9.32 -4.03
C MET A 103 19.33 -10.81 -4.28
N VAL A 104 18.51 -11.16 -5.27
CA VAL A 104 18.24 -12.57 -5.64
C VAL A 104 19.53 -13.26 -6.08
N ALA A 105 20.34 -12.62 -6.93
CA ALA A 105 21.63 -13.16 -7.36
C ALA A 105 22.62 -13.34 -6.18
N ALA A 106 22.66 -12.38 -5.24
CA ALA A 106 23.51 -12.49 -4.06
C ALA A 106 23.05 -13.63 -3.12
N LEU A 107 21.75 -13.85 -3.01
CA LEU A 107 21.18 -14.98 -2.26
C LEU A 107 21.63 -16.33 -2.87
N GLU A 108 21.53 -16.47 -4.19
CA GLU A 108 21.94 -17.68 -4.91
C GLU A 108 23.45 -17.94 -4.77
N ASN A 109 24.26 -16.88 -4.84
CA ASN A 109 25.69 -16.98 -4.59
C ASN A 109 26.00 -17.44 -3.16
N ALA A 110 25.32 -16.83 -2.15
CA ALA A 110 25.52 -17.19 -0.76
C ALA A 110 25.16 -18.66 -0.46
N LEU A 111 24.15 -19.21 -1.13
CA LEU A 111 23.81 -20.63 -1.04
C LEU A 111 24.90 -21.54 -1.59
N GLY A 112 25.57 -21.12 -2.68
CA GLY A 112 26.63 -21.93 -3.31
C GLY A 112 28.00 -21.82 -2.62
N THR A 113 28.32 -20.64 -2.07
CA THR A 113 29.67 -20.31 -1.57
C THR A 113 29.74 -20.12 -0.06
N GLY A 114 28.62 -19.82 0.60
CA GLY A 114 28.60 -19.37 2.00
C GLY A 114 29.05 -17.91 2.21
N GLU A 115 29.24 -17.14 1.14
CA GLU A 115 29.67 -15.75 1.24
C GLU A 115 28.54 -14.83 1.70
N HIS A 116 28.81 -14.01 2.71
CA HIS A 116 27.91 -12.96 3.17
C HIS A 116 28.10 -11.69 2.35
N SER A 117 27.02 -10.97 2.08
CA SER A 117 27.08 -9.73 1.33
C SER A 117 26.19 -8.63 1.88
N THR A 118 26.66 -7.38 1.79
CA THR A 118 25.87 -6.20 2.13
C THR A 118 25.96 -5.17 1.02
N SER A 119 24.83 -4.80 0.45
CA SER A 119 24.73 -3.80 -0.63
C SER A 119 23.68 -2.74 -0.26
N ILE A 120 24.15 -1.60 0.21
CA ILE A 120 23.30 -0.45 0.56
C ILE A 120 23.76 0.74 -0.28
N ASP A 121 22.89 1.18 -1.15
CA ASP A 121 23.15 2.35 -2.00
C ASP A 121 22.70 3.67 -1.33
N GLU A 122 23.04 4.79 -1.96
CA GLU A 122 22.59 6.10 -1.54
C GLU A 122 21.24 6.45 -2.23
N PRO A 123 20.09 6.48 -1.51
CA PRO A 123 18.78 6.65 -2.12
C PRO A 123 18.64 7.94 -2.97
N PHE A 124 19.30 9.04 -2.56
CA PHE A 124 19.24 10.30 -3.30
C PHE A 124 20.06 10.32 -4.59
N LYS A 125 20.91 9.32 -4.83
CA LYS A 125 21.63 9.14 -6.12
C LYS A 125 20.81 8.36 -7.15
N ARG A 126 19.74 7.68 -6.74
CA ARG A 126 18.87 6.92 -7.66
C ARG A 126 18.22 7.86 -8.68
N ARG A 127 18.23 7.47 -9.96
CA ARG A 127 17.65 8.26 -11.08
C ARG A 127 16.70 7.44 -11.95
N VAL A 128 16.86 6.13 -11.95
CA VAL A 128 16.12 5.22 -12.81
C VAL A 128 15.08 4.48 -11.99
N PHE A 129 13.88 4.33 -12.53
CA PHE A 129 12.86 3.48 -11.94
C PHE A 129 13.27 2.01 -12.08
N GLU A 130 13.24 1.26 -11.01
CA GLU A 130 13.49 -0.17 -11.02
C GLU A 130 12.26 -0.89 -11.58
N GLN A 131 12.37 -1.37 -12.82
CA GLN A 131 11.31 -2.17 -13.43
C GLN A 131 11.44 -3.61 -12.94
N LEU A 132 10.38 -4.09 -12.32
CA LEU A 132 10.28 -5.43 -11.78
C LEU A 132 9.04 -6.10 -12.38
N PRO A 133 9.04 -7.42 -12.60
CA PRO A 133 7.88 -8.12 -13.13
C PRO A 133 6.71 -7.99 -12.15
N ALA A 134 5.53 -7.58 -12.64
CA ALA A 134 4.31 -7.53 -11.83
C ALA A 134 3.55 -8.87 -11.91
N GLY A 135 2.79 -9.20 -10.91
CA GLY A 135 1.61 -10.04 -11.02
C GLY A 135 1.72 -11.56 -11.00
N ALA A 136 2.79 -12.22 -11.29
CA ALA A 136 2.80 -13.68 -11.56
C ALA A 136 2.59 -14.64 -10.35
N VAL A 137 2.04 -14.19 -9.23
CA VAL A 137 1.87 -15.05 -8.04
C VAL A 137 0.61 -15.89 -8.13
N ALA A 138 0.79 -17.21 -8.21
CA ALA A 138 -0.31 -18.17 -8.20
C ALA A 138 -1.24 -17.96 -6.99
N GLY A 139 -2.54 -17.92 -7.24
CA GLY A 139 -3.53 -17.79 -6.19
C GLY A 139 -4.00 -16.38 -5.88
N ARG A 140 -3.48 -15.33 -6.49
CA ARG A 140 -4.03 -13.98 -6.38
C ARG A 140 -5.00 -13.67 -7.51
N THR A 141 -5.98 -12.81 -7.22
CA THR A 141 -7.01 -12.37 -8.18
C THR A 141 -6.82 -10.92 -8.61
N ARG A 142 -5.95 -10.19 -7.91
CA ARG A 142 -5.55 -8.80 -8.20
C ARG A 142 -4.05 -8.73 -8.42
N ALA A 143 -3.64 -8.04 -9.49
CA ALA A 143 -2.26 -7.69 -9.72
C ALA A 143 -1.92 -6.33 -9.11
N MET A 144 -0.67 -6.13 -8.71
CA MET A 144 -0.16 -4.82 -8.34
C MET A 144 0.76 -4.33 -9.45
N LEU A 145 0.63 -3.07 -9.83
CA LEU A 145 1.53 -2.38 -10.75
C LEU A 145 2.14 -1.17 -10.03
N LYS A 146 3.42 -1.24 -9.71
CA LYS A 146 4.15 -0.10 -9.17
C LYS A 146 4.45 0.88 -10.30
N ILE A 147 3.83 2.05 -10.27
CA ILE A 147 4.01 3.09 -11.28
C ILE A 147 4.97 4.19 -10.83
N GLN A 148 5.27 4.29 -9.53
CA GLN A 148 6.07 5.37 -8.97
C GLN A 148 6.86 4.89 -7.73
N ASP A 149 8.06 5.41 -7.51
CA ASP A 149 8.88 5.18 -6.32
C ASP A 149 9.59 6.45 -5.90
N GLY A 150 9.98 6.51 -4.61
CA GLY A 150 10.59 7.70 -4.01
C GLY A 150 9.59 8.81 -3.68
N CYS A 151 10.01 9.73 -2.80
CA CYS A 151 9.18 10.88 -2.38
C CYS A 151 10.07 12.05 -1.95
N VAL A 152 9.69 13.26 -2.32
CA VAL A 152 10.39 14.50 -1.93
C VAL A 152 9.50 15.50 -1.18
N ASN A 153 8.37 15.04 -0.63
CA ASN A 153 7.46 15.89 0.14
C ASN A 153 8.05 16.29 1.51
N PHE A 154 8.96 15.47 2.06
CA PHE A 154 9.61 15.72 3.35
C PHE A 154 8.62 16.10 4.46
N CYS A 155 7.50 15.36 4.54
CA CYS A 155 6.60 15.48 5.68
C CYS A 155 7.39 15.26 6.96
N THR A 156 7.19 16.10 7.98
CA THR A 156 8.09 16.18 9.14
C THR A 156 8.17 14.89 9.96
N TYR A 157 7.17 14.02 9.86
CA TYR A 157 7.13 12.72 10.55
C TYR A 157 7.70 11.56 9.71
N CYS A 158 7.96 11.77 8.40
CA CYS A 158 8.16 10.69 7.44
C CYS A 158 9.64 10.38 7.20
N ILE A 159 10.00 9.11 7.32
CA ILE A 159 11.35 8.60 7.05
C ILE A 159 11.54 8.16 5.58
N ILE A 160 10.47 8.04 4.83
CA ILE A 160 10.48 7.46 3.47
C ILE A 160 11.39 8.19 2.48
N PRO A 161 11.48 9.53 2.45
CA PRO A 161 12.45 10.20 1.58
C PRO A 161 13.88 9.70 1.75
N TYR A 162 14.26 9.37 2.98
CA TYR A 162 15.61 8.93 3.34
C TYR A 162 15.88 7.45 3.03
N THR A 163 14.83 6.67 2.77
CA THR A 163 14.96 5.25 2.41
C THR A 163 14.72 5.00 0.93
N ARG A 164 13.83 5.75 0.29
CA ARG A 164 13.45 5.56 -1.11
C ARG A 164 14.05 6.60 -2.06
N GLY A 165 14.44 7.77 -1.54
CA GLY A 165 15.11 8.82 -2.30
C GLY A 165 14.19 9.60 -3.23
N ARG A 166 14.75 10.05 -4.38
CA ARG A 166 14.07 10.91 -5.34
C ARG A 166 12.92 10.22 -6.06
N LEU A 167 12.01 11.03 -6.61
CA LEU A 167 10.92 10.58 -7.48
C LEU A 167 11.49 9.84 -8.69
N ARG A 168 10.89 8.70 -8.99
CA ARG A 168 11.13 7.88 -10.17
C ARG A 168 9.80 7.28 -10.59
N SER A 169 9.46 7.44 -11.85
CA SER A 169 8.19 7.00 -12.42
C SER A 169 8.41 5.95 -13.50
N LEU A 170 7.52 4.98 -13.59
CA LEU A 170 7.48 4.00 -14.67
C LEU A 170 7.06 4.73 -15.97
N PRO A 171 7.80 4.63 -17.08
CA PRO A 171 7.40 5.21 -18.35
C PRO A 171 6.04 4.70 -18.84
N LEU A 172 5.29 5.53 -19.58
CA LEU A 172 3.94 5.18 -20.03
C LEU A 172 3.89 3.93 -20.91
N ASP A 173 4.85 3.78 -21.82
CA ASP A 173 5.00 2.60 -22.69
C ASP A 173 5.26 1.32 -21.89
N ALA A 174 6.11 1.40 -20.87
CA ALA A 174 6.36 0.30 -19.95
C ALA A 174 5.12 -0.03 -19.10
N ALA A 175 4.37 0.98 -18.66
CA ALA A 175 3.11 0.79 -17.95
C ALA A 175 2.07 0.09 -18.82
N ALA A 176 1.96 0.47 -20.11
CA ALA A 176 1.07 -0.19 -21.07
C ALA A 176 1.47 -1.66 -21.32
N ALA A 177 2.76 -1.92 -21.57
CA ALA A 177 3.26 -3.26 -21.81
C ALA A 177 3.03 -4.20 -20.62
N GLU A 178 3.33 -3.73 -19.41
CA GLU A 178 3.15 -4.51 -18.20
C GLU A 178 1.65 -4.75 -17.89
N THR A 179 0.79 -3.77 -18.17
CA THR A 179 -0.66 -3.91 -18.04
C THR A 179 -1.20 -4.97 -19.00
N ALA A 180 -0.76 -4.97 -20.27
CA ALA A 180 -1.17 -5.97 -21.25
C ALA A 180 -0.71 -7.38 -20.84
N ARG A 181 0.48 -7.51 -20.24
CA ARG A 181 0.97 -8.79 -19.69
C ARG A 181 0.08 -9.29 -18.54
N ILE A 182 -0.26 -8.41 -17.60
CA ILE A 182 -1.16 -8.70 -16.46
C ILE A 182 -2.54 -9.15 -16.97
N ASP A 183 -3.10 -8.50 -17.99
CA ASP A 183 -4.38 -8.88 -18.57
C ASP A 183 -4.31 -10.25 -19.27
N ALA A 184 -3.24 -10.53 -20.00
CA ALA A 184 -3.00 -11.82 -20.65
C ALA A 184 -2.88 -12.99 -19.64
N GLU A 185 -2.41 -12.72 -18.42
CA GLU A 185 -2.39 -13.67 -17.30
C GLU A 185 -3.78 -13.89 -16.67
N GLY A 186 -4.81 -13.16 -17.11
CA GLY A 186 -6.21 -13.35 -16.71
C GLY A 186 -6.63 -12.56 -15.47
N TYR A 187 -5.83 -11.61 -14.99
CA TYR A 187 -6.24 -10.72 -13.92
C TYR A 187 -7.38 -9.79 -14.34
N ARG A 188 -8.31 -9.53 -13.44
CA ARG A 188 -9.48 -8.67 -13.68
C ARG A 188 -9.43 -7.36 -12.89
N GLU A 189 -8.45 -7.20 -12.01
CA GLU A 189 -8.19 -5.95 -11.29
C GLU A 189 -6.70 -5.70 -11.20
N THR A 190 -6.25 -4.48 -11.51
CA THR A 190 -4.92 -3.99 -11.19
C THR A 190 -4.98 -2.88 -10.16
N VAL A 191 -4.01 -2.89 -9.23
CA VAL A 191 -3.84 -1.85 -8.21
C VAL A 191 -2.62 -1.01 -8.58
N LEU A 192 -2.84 0.21 -9.06
CA LEU A 192 -1.75 1.15 -9.30
C LEU A 192 -1.19 1.63 -7.97
N THR A 193 0.05 1.33 -7.70
CA THR A 193 0.70 1.63 -6.42
C THR A 193 1.99 2.40 -6.59
N GLY A 194 2.43 3.04 -5.53
CA GLY A 194 3.69 3.79 -5.45
C GLY A 194 3.88 4.35 -4.06
N ILE A 195 4.98 5.05 -3.87
CA ILE A 195 5.26 5.75 -2.62
C ILE A 195 4.48 7.07 -2.53
N GLU A 196 4.38 7.78 -3.66
CA GLU A 196 3.63 9.03 -3.80
C GLU A 196 3.10 9.16 -5.24
N VAL A 197 2.02 8.45 -5.52
CA VAL A 197 1.50 8.35 -6.90
C VAL A 197 1.01 9.67 -7.46
N ALA A 198 0.61 10.64 -6.62
CA ALA A 198 0.21 11.98 -7.06
C ALA A 198 1.36 12.74 -7.74
N SER A 199 2.61 12.38 -7.46
CA SER A 199 3.80 12.96 -8.09
C SER A 199 4.27 12.18 -9.32
N TYR A 200 3.47 11.24 -9.85
CA TYR A 200 3.84 10.47 -11.03
C TYR A 200 4.19 11.38 -12.22
N GLY A 201 5.25 10.99 -12.93
CA GLY A 201 5.68 11.58 -14.19
C GLY A 201 6.42 12.91 -14.10
N VAL A 202 6.55 13.51 -12.92
CA VAL A 202 7.29 14.79 -12.75
C VAL A 202 8.74 14.67 -13.22
N ASP A 203 9.33 13.48 -13.12
CA ASP A 203 10.69 13.13 -13.52
C ASP A 203 10.81 12.63 -14.97
N LEU A 204 9.69 12.34 -15.64
CA LEU A 204 9.67 11.85 -17.02
C LEU A 204 9.71 12.98 -18.06
N PRO A 205 10.24 12.72 -19.27
CA PRO A 205 10.11 13.63 -20.39
C PRO A 205 8.64 13.96 -20.70
N GLY A 206 8.34 15.22 -20.97
CA GLY A 206 6.97 15.67 -21.22
C GLY A 206 6.09 15.78 -19.96
N LYS A 207 6.58 15.31 -18.81
CA LYS A 207 5.92 15.38 -17.51
C LYS A 207 4.45 14.89 -17.54
N PRO A 208 4.19 13.66 -17.99
CA PRO A 208 2.85 13.09 -17.94
C PRO A 208 2.37 13.05 -16.48
N GLY A 209 1.08 13.32 -16.27
CA GLY A 209 0.49 13.28 -14.93
C GLY A 209 -0.07 11.90 -14.58
N LEU A 210 -0.58 11.78 -13.35
CA LEU A 210 -1.22 10.54 -12.88
C LEU A 210 -2.43 10.13 -13.75
N ALA A 211 -3.20 11.11 -14.28
CA ALA A 211 -4.31 10.80 -15.18
C ALA A 211 -3.84 10.14 -16.48
N ASP A 212 -2.68 10.57 -17.02
CA ASP A 212 -2.16 10.01 -18.27
C ASP A 212 -1.79 8.52 -18.14
N VAL A 213 -1.15 8.13 -17.04
CA VAL A 213 -0.84 6.71 -16.81
C VAL A 213 -2.09 5.89 -16.53
N ILE A 214 -3.09 6.44 -15.84
CA ILE A 214 -4.37 5.74 -15.61
C ILE A 214 -5.10 5.50 -16.95
N GLU A 215 -5.18 6.49 -17.83
CA GLU A 215 -5.76 6.36 -19.17
C GLU A 215 -4.97 5.36 -20.02
N THR A 216 -3.65 5.36 -19.93
CA THR A 216 -2.76 4.40 -20.60
C THR A 216 -3.08 2.96 -20.16
N VAL A 217 -3.15 2.73 -18.84
CA VAL A 217 -3.48 1.43 -18.27
C VAL A 217 -4.90 1.00 -18.65
N ALA A 218 -5.89 1.91 -18.59
CA ALA A 218 -7.27 1.63 -19.00
C ALA A 218 -7.37 1.22 -20.47
N SER A 219 -6.57 1.84 -21.34
CA SER A 219 -6.52 1.52 -22.76
C SER A 219 -5.84 0.20 -23.08
N ALA A 220 -4.80 -0.16 -22.30
CA ALA A 220 -4.02 -1.38 -22.50
C ALA A 220 -4.77 -2.66 -22.06
N ALA A 221 -5.73 -2.55 -21.12
CA ALA A 221 -6.56 -3.67 -20.64
C ALA A 221 -8.02 -3.24 -20.47
N PRO A 222 -8.81 -3.21 -21.58
CA PRO A 222 -10.18 -2.66 -21.58
C PRO A 222 -11.17 -3.37 -20.66
N ASP A 223 -10.94 -4.64 -20.29
CA ASP A 223 -11.83 -5.42 -19.43
C ASP A 223 -11.40 -5.47 -17.97
N MET A 224 -10.23 -4.92 -17.66
CA MET A 224 -9.68 -4.90 -16.31
C MET A 224 -10.09 -3.63 -15.56
N ARG A 225 -10.55 -3.76 -14.30
CA ARG A 225 -10.81 -2.60 -13.46
C ARG A 225 -9.54 -2.13 -12.76
N ILE A 226 -9.46 -0.83 -12.51
CA ILE A 226 -8.29 -0.17 -11.94
C ILE A 226 -8.61 0.33 -10.54
N ARG A 227 -7.79 -0.03 -9.57
CA ARG A 227 -7.84 0.52 -8.22
C ARG A 227 -6.61 1.38 -7.97
N LEU A 228 -6.81 2.51 -7.31
CA LEU A 228 -5.71 3.42 -6.99
C LEU A 228 -5.13 3.14 -5.60
N GLY A 229 -3.83 3.31 -5.45
CA GLY A 229 -3.17 3.45 -4.16
C GLY A 229 -3.52 4.77 -3.47
N SER A 230 -2.73 5.14 -2.45
CA SER A 230 -2.97 6.37 -1.70
C SER A 230 -2.78 7.63 -2.56
N LEU A 231 -3.75 8.54 -2.47
CA LEU A 231 -3.73 9.82 -3.18
C LEU A 231 -3.48 10.99 -2.22
N GLU A 232 -2.63 11.90 -2.61
CA GLU A 232 -2.58 13.22 -2.00
C GLU A 232 -3.71 14.09 -2.57
N PRO A 233 -4.48 14.84 -1.74
CA PRO A 233 -5.67 15.55 -2.21
C PRO A 233 -5.36 16.63 -3.26
N THR A 234 -4.12 17.11 -3.33
CA THR A 234 -3.70 18.15 -4.30
C THR A 234 -3.79 17.71 -5.76
N VAL A 235 -3.77 16.41 -6.06
CA VAL A 235 -3.94 15.91 -7.43
C VAL A 235 -5.40 15.84 -7.86
N ILE A 236 -6.34 15.86 -6.91
CA ILE A 236 -7.77 15.72 -7.15
C ILE A 236 -8.34 17.07 -7.59
N THR A 237 -8.35 17.29 -8.90
CA THR A 237 -8.95 18.43 -9.58
C THR A 237 -10.17 18.00 -10.36
N GLU A 238 -11.00 18.95 -10.80
CA GLU A 238 -12.15 18.66 -11.65
C GLU A 238 -11.73 17.94 -12.93
N ASP A 239 -10.66 18.43 -13.61
CA ASP A 239 -10.13 17.76 -14.81
C ASP A 239 -9.66 16.34 -14.53
N PHE A 240 -8.94 16.11 -13.42
CA PHE A 240 -8.53 14.77 -13.00
C PHE A 240 -9.75 13.86 -12.82
N CYS A 241 -10.76 14.28 -12.05
CA CYS A 241 -11.95 13.48 -11.80
C CYS A 241 -12.74 13.19 -13.09
N ARG A 242 -12.90 14.19 -13.95
CA ARG A 242 -13.58 14.07 -15.26
C ARG A 242 -12.87 13.04 -16.15
N ARG A 243 -11.54 13.12 -16.28
CA ARG A 243 -10.73 12.19 -17.08
C ARG A 243 -10.84 10.76 -16.54
N LEU A 244 -10.70 10.59 -15.23
CA LEU A 244 -10.81 9.28 -14.61
C LEU A 244 -12.21 8.67 -14.79
N ALA A 245 -13.27 9.45 -14.57
CA ALA A 245 -14.64 9.00 -14.76
C ALA A 245 -14.89 8.58 -16.22
N ALA A 246 -14.31 9.29 -17.19
CA ALA A 246 -14.43 8.98 -18.60
C ALA A 246 -13.83 7.61 -18.99
N THR A 247 -12.85 7.09 -18.23
CA THR A 247 -12.31 5.75 -18.49
C THR A 247 -13.32 4.64 -18.25
N GLY A 248 -14.29 4.84 -17.36
CA GLY A 248 -15.27 3.82 -16.95
C GLY A 248 -14.67 2.59 -16.27
N ARG A 249 -13.39 2.63 -15.85
CA ARG A 249 -12.64 1.47 -15.33
C ARG A 249 -12.23 1.59 -13.88
N LEU A 250 -12.38 2.77 -13.28
CA LEU A 250 -11.97 3.00 -11.90
C LEU A 250 -12.89 2.31 -10.91
N CYS A 251 -12.29 1.61 -9.96
CA CYS A 251 -12.97 1.21 -8.74
C CYS A 251 -13.38 2.47 -7.97
N ARG A 252 -14.61 2.50 -7.48
CA ARG A 252 -15.15 3.62 -6.69
C ARG A 252 -14.61 3.57 -5.24
N HIS A 253 -13.29 3.52 -5.11
CA HIS A 253 -12.58 3.54 -3.83
C HIS A 253 -11.36 4.44 -3.95
N PHE A 254 -11.27 5.45 -3.08
CA PHE A 254 -10.16 6.39 -3.06
C PHE A 254 -9.62 6.49 -1.64
N HIS A 255 -8.35 6.13 -1.47
CA HIS A 255 -7.65 6.28 -0.20
C HIS A 255 -6.89 7.60 -0.18
N LEU A 256 -7.20 8.47 0.77
CA LEU A 256 -6.69 9.84 0.84
C LEU A 256 -5.72 10.01 2.01
N SER A 257 -4.58 10.63 1.75
CA SER A 257 -3.57 10.91 2.77
C SER A 257 -3.97 12.13 3.63
N LEU A 258 -4.97 11.99 4.54
CA LEU A 258 -5.46 13.07 5.38
C LEU A 258 -4.44 13.51 6.43
N GLN A 259 -3.93 12.59 7.21
CA GLN A 259 -2.98 12.73 8.32
C GLN A 259 -3.49 13.52 9.54
N SER A 260 -4.22 14.64 9.37
CA SER A 260 -4.88 15.42 10.43
C SER A 260 -6.06 16.22 9.87
N GLY A 261 -7.10 16.44 10.65
CA GLY A 261 -8.22 17.33 10.34
C GLY A 261 -8.07 18.74 10.91
N CYS A 262 -6.85 19.16 11.28
CA CYS A 262 -6.56 20.49 11.82
C CYS A 262 -5.44 21.16 11.02
N ASP A 263 -5.68 22.37 10.50
CA ASP A 263 -4.73 23.11 9.64
C ASP A 263 -3.42 23.43 10.35
N ARG A 264 -3.46 23.73 11.65
CA ARG A 264 -2.26 23.97 12.44
C ARG A 264 -1.36 22.73 12.47
N THR A 265 -1.94 21.56 12.66
CA THR A 265 -1.24 20.28 12.68
C THR A 265 -0.75 19.91 11.28
N LEU A 266 -1.57 20.05 10.23
CA LEU A 266 -1.17 19.82 8.84
C LEU A 266 0.04 20.69 8.44
N LYS A 267 0.05 21.96 8.82
CA LYS A 267 1.17 22.88 8.61
C LYS A 267 2.43 22.40 9.34
N ALA A 268 2.31 21.98 10.58
CA ALA A 268 3.44 21.43 11.36
C ALA A 268 3.96 20.11 10.79
N MET A 269 3.09 19.31 10.17
CA MET A 269 3.43 18.10 9.41
C MET A 269 4.08 18.39 8.05
N ASN A 270 4.19 19.66 7.61
CA ASN A 270 4.63 20.09 6.28
C ASN A 270 3.73 19.55 5.15
N ARG A 271 2.40 19.43 5.38
CA ARG A 271 1.46 19.09 4.32
C ARG A 271 1.23 20.28 3.38
N LYS A 272 0.93 19.98 2.11
CA LYS A 272 0.79 20.97 1.03
C LYS A 272 -0.67 21.35 0.77
N TYR A 273 -1.57 20.95 1.64
CA TYR A 273 -3.00 21.25 1.63
C TYR A 273 -3.46 21.59 3.05
N ASP A 274 -4.60 22.23 3.13
CA ASP A 274 -5.38 22.49 4.33
C ASP A 274 -6.69 21.69 4.33
N THR A 275 -7.47 21.80 5.39
CA THR A 275 -8.76 21.10 5.53
C THR A 275 -9.77 21.52 4.46
N ALA A 276 -9.75 22.80 4.04
CA ALA A 276 -10.65 23.29 2.99
C ALA A 276 -10.33 22.67 1.62
N GLY A 277 -9.06 22.62 1.25
CA GLY A 277 -8.58 21.97 0.02
C GLY A 277 -8.84 20.45 0.03
N PHE A 278 -8.63 19.82 1.18
CA PHE A 278 -8.96 18.38 1.36
C PHE A 278 -10.46 18.12 1.17
N TYR A 279 -11.32 18.92 1.81
CA TYR A 279 -12.76 18.74 1.71
C TYR A 279 -13.28 18.96 0.29
N ARG A 280 -12.71 19.93 -0.45
CA ARG A 280 -13.03 20.11 -1.88
C ARG A 280 -12.70 18.87 -2.71
N ALA A 281 -11.57 18.21 -2.44
CA ALA A 281 -11.23 16.95 -3.09
C ALA A 281 -12.26 15.84 -2.78
N VAL A 282 -12.75 15.78 -1.53
CA VAL A 282 -13.85 14.87 -1.13
C VAL A 282 -15.13 15.14 -1.92
N GLU A 283 -15.51 16.42 -2.07
CA GLU A 283 -16.71 16.82 -2.83
C GLU A 283 -16.59 16.44 -4.31
N LEU A 284 -15.45 16.73 -4.96
CA LEU A 284 -15.20 16.36 -6.35
C LEU A 284 -15.28 14.84 -6.58
N LEU A 285 -14.66 14.04 -5.70
CA LEU A 285 -14.74 12.59 -5.83
C LEU A 285 -16.18 12.07 -5.70
N ARG A 286 -16.99 12.63 -4.82
CA ARG A 286 -18.40 12.25 -4.69
C ARG A 286 -19.26 12.69 -5.87
N GLU A 287 -18.95 13.83 -6.45
CA GLU A 287 -19.64 14.33 -7.64
C GLU A 287 -19.40 13.42 -8.86
N TYR A 288 -18.13 13.09 -9.14
CA TYR A 288 -17.75 12.29 -10.31
C TYR A 288 -17.88 10.78 -10.11
N PHE A 289 -17.86 10.30 -8.85
CA PHE A 289 -17.99 8.89 -8.49
C PHE A 289 -19.04 8.69 -7.40
N PRO A 290 -20.33 8.84 -7.72
CA PRO A 290 -21.42 8.71 -6.74
C PRO A 290 -21.36 7.38 -5.99
N GLY A 291 -21.50 7.44 -4.66
CA GLY A 291 -21.43 6.27 -3.77
C GLY A 291 -20.02 5.70 -3.59
N CYS A 292 -18.96 6.44 -3.95
CA CYS A 292 -17.59 5.99 -3.74
C CYS A 292 -17.27 5.83 -2.24
N ALA A 293 -16.44 4.85 -1.94
CA ALA A 293 -15.80 4.69 -0.63
C ALA A 293 -14.58 5.60 -0.55
N LEU A 294 -14.59 6.53 0.39
CA LEU A 294 -13.42 7.32 0.74
C LEU A 294 -12.80 6.74 2.01
N THR A 295 -11.53 6.44 1.97
CA THR A 295 -10.76 5.99 3.13
C THR A 295 -9.58 6.91 3.38
N ALA A 296 -9.07 6.98 4.62
CA ALA A 296 -7.99 7.90 4.93
C ALA A 296 -7.05 7.38 6.02
N ASP A 297 -5.81 7.90 6.04
CA ASP A 297 -4.89 7.75 7.16
C ASP A 297 -5.02 8.94 8.11
N LEU A 298 -4.95 8.67 9.43
CA LEU A 298 -4.96 9.67 10.49
C LEU A 298 -3.84 9.40 11.50
N ILE A 299 -3.07 10.42 11.86
CA ILE A 299 -2.05 10.38 12.90
C ILE A 299 -2.54 11.18 14.11
N CYS A 300 -2.70 10.52 15.26
CA CYS A 300 -3.13 11.15 16.51
C CYS A 300 -1.97 11.41 17.46
N GLY A 301 -1.97 12.55 18.13
CA GLY A 301 -0.94 12.93 19.10
C GLY A 301 0.37 13.36 18.46
N PHE A 302 0.32 14.05 17.33
CA PHE A 302 1.46 14.71 16.71
C PHE A 302 2.07 15.76 17.67
N PRO A 303 3.40 16.02 17.66
CA PRO A 303 4.00 17.01 18.54
C PRO A 303 3.29 18.37 18.47
N GLY A 304 2.90 18.90 19.62
CA GLY A 304 2.18 20.16 19.75
C GLY A 304 0.68 20.10 19.45
N GLU A 305 0.10 18.95 19.12
CA GLU A 305 -1.35 18.79 18.98
C GLU A 305 -2.04 19.01 20.32
N THR A 306 -3.01 19.94 20.39
CA THR A 306 -3.81 20.25 21.60
C THR A 306 -5.10 19.44 21.63
N GLU A 307 -5.90 19.58 22.71
CA GLU A 307 -7.23 18.94 22.78
C GLU A 307 -8.20 19.60 21.78
N GLU A 308 -8.07 20.91 21.55
CA GLU A 308 -8.86 21.64 20.56
C GLU A 308 -8.54 21.18 19.13
N ASP A 309 -7.25 20.94 18.80
CA ASP A 309 -6.88 20.40 17.48
C ASP A 309 -7.41 18.98 17.27
N HIS A 310 -7.39 18.17 18.33
CA HIS A 310 -7.95 16.82 18.28
C HIS A 310 -9.47 16.87 18.09
N ALA A 311 -10.17 17.71 18.84
CA ALA A 311 -11.61 17.91 18.69
C ALA A 311 -11.98 18.39 17.27
N ALA A 312 -11.25 19.37 16.73
CA ALA A 312 -11.43 19.84 15.35
C ALA A 312 -11.19 18.71 14.33
N THR A 313 -10.20 17.84 14.58
CA THR A 313 -9.95 16.66 13.73
C THR A 313 -11.11 15.69 13.76
N LEU A 314 -11.69 15.39 14.93
CA LEU A 314 -12.87 14.51 15.05
C LEU A 314 -14.10 15.09 14.33
N GLU A 315 -14.33 16.39 14.41
CA GLU A 315 -15.40 17.07 13.69
C GLU A 315 -15.16 16.98 12.17
N PHE A 316 -13.94 17.24 11.72
CA PHE A 316 -13.59 17.23 10.30
C PHE A 316 -13.74 15.84 9.68
N ILE A 317 -13.32 14.76 10.35
CA ILE A 317 -13.47 13.41 9.81
C ILE A 317 -14.96 13.01 9.71
N ARG A 318 -15.80 13.41 10.67
CA ARG A 318 -17.27 13.24 10.56
C ARG A 318 -17.84 13.99 9.36
N LYS A 319 -17.42 15.24 9.15
CA LYS A 319 -17.82 16.04 7.99
C LYS A 319 -17.45 15.36 6.67
N CYS A 320 -16.24 14.76 6.59
CA CYS A 320 -15.79 14.02 5.43
C CYS A 320 -16.58 12.72 5.20
N GLY A 321 -17.05 12.04 6.24
CA GLY A 321 -17.86 10.82 6.15
C GLY A 321 -17.10 9.69 5.43
N PHE A 322 -15.97 9.26 6.00
CA PHE A 322 -15.16 8.18 5.43
C PHE A 322 -15.85 6.81 5.57
N ALA A 323 -15.62 5.95 4.57
CA ALA A 323 -16.05 4.56 4.62
C ALA A 323 -15.23 3.72 5.60
N ASP A 324 -13.96 4.10 5.79
CA ASP A 324 -13.04 3.50 6.76
C ASP A 324 -11.81 4.39 6.96
N MET A 325 -11.08 4.21 8.06
CA MET A 325 -9.87 4.96 8.33
C MET A 325 -8.79 4.10 8.96
N HIS A 326 -7.54 4.35 8.58
CA HIS A 326 -6.38 3.82 9.26
C HIS A 326 -5.87 4.84 10.27
N ILE A 327 -6.01 4.55 11.55
CA ILE A 327 -5.72 5.48 12.63
C ILE A 327 -4.49 5.01 13.40
N PHE A 328 -3.50 5.89 13.49
CA PHE A 328 -2.21 5.60 14.12
C PHE A 328 -1.91 6.59 15.23
N PRO A 329 -1.52 6.14 16.42
CA PRO A 329 -0.82 7.01 17.35
C PRO A 329 0.50 7.45 16.73
N TYR A 330 0.86 8.73 16.85
CA TYR A 330 2.14 9.25 16.32
C TYR A 330 3.31 8.41 16.82
N SER A 331 4.08 7.86 15.89
CA SER A 331 5.27 7.07 16.15
C SER A 331 6.52 7.92 15.93
N ARG A 332 7.21 8.23 17.00
CA ARG A 332 8.48 8.96 16.97
C ARG A 332 9.53 8.18 16.16
N ARG A 333 10.13 8.83 15.16
CA ARG A 333 11.12 8.22 14.27
C ARG A 333 12.42 8.99 14.30
N PRO A 334 13.52 8.41 14.84
CA PRO A 334 14.83 9.01 14.76
C PRO A 334 15.23 9.41 13.35
N GLY A 335 15.80 10.58 13.17
CA GLY A 335 16.20 11.11 11.87
C GLY A 335 15.14 11.96 11.18
N THR A 336 13.89 12.01 11.67
CA THR A 336 12.84 12.89 11.15
C THR A 336 12.80 14.22 11.89
N PRO A 337 12.37 15.35 11.25
CA PRO A 337 12.20 16.62 11.95
C PRO A 337 11.25 16.53 13.15
N ALA A 338 10.14 15.80 13.04
CA ALA A 338 9.16 15.67 14.12
C ALA A 338 9.71 14.95 15.37
N ASP A 339 10.73 14.11 15.21
CA ASP A 339 11.43 13.48 16.34
C ASP A 339 12.04 14.53 17.30
N LYS A 340 12.48 15.68 16.76
CA LYS A 340 13.15 16.75 17.49
C LYS A 340 12.22 17.91 17.90
N MET A 341 10.94 17.85 17.49
CA MET A 341 9.97 18.89 17.84
C MET A 341 9.72 18.91 19.36
N PRO A 342 9.54 20.09 19.96
CA PRO A 342 9.09 20.22 21.35
C PRO A 342 7.63 19.73 21.50
N SER A 343 7.15 19.69 22.74
CA SER A 343 5.77 19.36 23.06
C SER A 343 5.32 17.97 22.52
N GLN A 344 6.19 16.98 22.65
CA GLN A 344 5.86 15.58 22.36
C GLN A 344 4.69 15.13 23.24
N CYS A 345 3.63 14.62 22.64
CA CYS A 345 2.51 14.04 23.37
C CYS A 345 2.94 12.77 24.10
N GLU A 346 2.42 12.56 25.31
CA GLU A 346 2.61 11.32 26.05
C GLU A 346 1.91 10.14 25.36
N ASN A 347 2.43 8.94 25.53
CA ASN A 347 1.86 7.75 24.89
C ASN A 347 0.41 7.48 25.30
N ALA A 348 0.05 7.78 26.55
CA ALA A 348 -1.34 7.65 27.01
C ALA A 348 -2.29 8.59 26.26
N VAL A 349 -1.87 9.85 26.00
CA VAL A 349 -2.64 10.83 25.23
C VAL A 349 -2.79 10.38 23.78
N LYS A 350 -1.70 9.94 23.13
CA LYS A 350 -1.73 9.43 21.75
C LYS A 350 -2.70 8.26 21.62
N SER A 351 -2.64 7.28 22.56
CA SER A 351 -3.50 6.10 22.54
C SER A 351 -4.97 6.46 22.79
N ARG A 352 -5.25 7.37 23.71
CA ARG A 352 -6.61 7.85 23.98
C ARG A 352 -7.20 8.52 22.73
N ARG A 353 -6.48 9.47 22.12
CA ARG A 353 -6.92 10.18 20.92
C ARG A 353 -7.12 9.23 19.73
N ALA A 354 -6.24 8.26 19.53
CA ALA A 354 -6.40 7.25 18.49
C ALA A 354 -7.65 6.41 18.73
N HIS A 355 -7.94 6.04 19.99
CA HIS A 355 -9.15 5.29 20.33
C HIS A 355 -10.42 6.11 20.12
N GLU A 356 -10.41 7.41 20.46
CA GLU A 356 -11.54 8.31 20.24
C GLU A 356 -11.82 8.46 18.73
N ALA A 357 -10.78 8.64 17.92
CA ALA A 357 -10.91 8.71 16.48
C ALA A 357 -11.39 7.38 15.87
N GLN A 358 -10.91 6.23 16.40
CA GLN A 358 -11.39 4.91 15.97
C GLN A 358 -12.89 4.73 16.18
N LYS A 359 -13.45 5.17 17.31
CA LYS A 359 -14.89 5.11 17.53
C LYS A 359 -15.68 5.87 16.47
N VAL A 360 -15.18 7.06 16.08
CA VAL A 360 -15.81 7.85 15.01
C VAL A 360 -15.69 7.12 13.66
N SER A 361 -14.55 6.52 13.37
CA SER A 361 -14.36 5.71 12.16
C SER A 361 -15.31 4.52 12.12
N ASP A 362 -15.45 3.80 13.22
CA ASP A 362 -16.34 2.63 13.33
C ASP A 362 -17.83 3.01 13.13
N GLU A 363 -18.24 4.20 13.60
CA GLU A 363 -19.59 4.74 13.38
C GLU A 363 -19.81 5.01 11.87
N MET A 364 -18.88 5.74 11.24
CA MET A 364 -18.95 6.06 9.81
C MET A 364 -18.91 4.79 8.93
N HIS A 365 -18.06 3.82 9.29
CA HIS A 365 -17.97 2.54 8.59
C HIS A 365 -19.32 1.79 8.62
N ARG A 366 -19.95 1.67 9.79
CA ARG A 366 -21.27 1.05 9.90
C ARG A 366 -22.33 1.75 9.07
N ASP A 367 -22.30 3.07 9.02
CA ASP A 367 -23.26 3.86 8.23
C ASP A 367 -23.04 3.65 6.73
N PHE A 368 -21.78 3.62 6.28
CA PHE A 368 -21.42 3.31 4.90
C PHE A 368 -21.87 1.89 4.49
N MET A 369 -21.62 0.90 5.34
CA MET A 369 -22.05 -0.48 5.12
C MET A 369 -23.58 -0.59 5.02
N ARG A 370 -24.33 0.06 5.92
CA ARG A 370 -25.80 0.10 5.88
C ARG A 370 -26.32 0.77 4.61
N GLY A 371 -25.67 1.86 4.18
CA GLY A 371 -26.02 2.55 2.94
C GLY A 371 -25.79 1.71 1.68
N SER A 372 -25.05 0.62 1.77
CA SER A 372 -24.84 -0.32 0.66
C SER A 372 -26.00 -1.33 0.49
N ILE A 373 -26.86 -1.49 1.48
CA ILE A 373 -28.00 -2.43 1.39
C ILE A 373 -28.97 -1.97 0.30
N GLY A 374 -29.41 -2.92 -0.53
CA GLY A 374 -30.28 -2.67 -1.69
C GLY A 374 -29.53 -2.23 -2.95
N GLN A 375 -28.22 -1.95 -2.86
CA GLN A 375 -27.40 -1.66 -4.03
C GLN A 375 -26.95 -2.95 -4.74
N THR A 376 -26.61 -2.84 -6.03
CA THR A 376 -25.89 -3.87 -6.78
C THR A 376 -24.44 -3.44 -6.94
N LEU A 377 -23.53 -4.25 -6.42
CA LEU A 377 -22.09 -3.98 -6.44
C LEU A 377 -21.35 -5.00 -7.33
N PRO A 378 -20.39 -4.56 -8.17
CA PRO A 378 -19.52 -5.48 -8.91
C PRO A 378 -18.45 -6.05 -7.97
N VAL A 379 -18.50 -7.35 -7.69
CA VAL A 379 -17.63 -8.04 -6.72
C VAL A 379 -16.64 -8.94 -7.47
N LEU A 380 -15.35 -8.75 -7.22
CA LEU A 380 -14.30 -9.68 -7.63
C LEU A 380 -14.16 -10.76 -6.56
N PHE A 381 -14.53 -11.99 -6.89
CA PHE A 381 -14.46 -13.11 -5.98
C PHE A 381 -13.06 -13.75 -5.92
N GLU A 382 -12.60 -14.08 -4.72
CA GLU A 382 -11.21 -14.43 -4.42
C GLU A 382 -11.07 -15.81 -3.79
N THR A 383 -11.82 -16.08 -2.74
CA THR A 383 -11.72 -17.33 -1.95
C THR A 383 -13.09 -17.93 -1.71
N GLU A 384 -13.12 -19.26 -1.54
CA GLU A 384 -14.32 -20.02 -1.23
C GLU A 384 -14.11 -20.81 0.06
N HIS A 385 -15.15 -20.84 0.89
CA HIS A 385 -15.22 -21.72 2.06
C HIS A 385 -16.67 -22.18 2.26
N ASP A 386 -16.92 -23.49 2.26
CA ASP A 386 -18.23 -24.14 2.45
C ASP A 386 -19.33 -23.60 1.50
N GLY A 387 -19.00 -23.41 0.21
CA GLY A 387 -19.92 -22.91 -0.82
C GLY A 387 -20.24 -21.42 -0.72
N VAL A 388 -19.56 -20.70 0.19
CA VAL A 388 -19.65 -19.25 0.32
C VAL A 388 -18.39 -18.61 -0.26
N TRP A 389 -18.56 -17.85 -1.30
CA TRP A 389 -17.50 -17.06 -1.91
C TRP A 389 -17.34 -15.71 -1.22
N THR A 390 -16.08 -15.34 -1.05
CA THR A 390 -15.70 -14.04 -0.47
C THR A 390 -14.91 -13.25 -1.51
N GLY A 391 -15.23 -11.98 -1.68
CA GLY A 391 -14.54 -11.10 -2.62
C GLY A 391 -14.68 -9.63 -2.23
N HIS A 392 -14.06 -8.75 -3.00
CA HIS A 392 -14.16 -7.31 -2.76
C HIS A 392 -14.96 -6.60 -3.86
N SER A 393 -15.85 -5.71 -3.43
CA SER A 393 -16.56 -4.80 -4.33
C SER A 393 -15.59 -3.76 -4.95
N ASP A 394 -16.10 -3.01 -5.90
CA ASP A 394 -15.38 -1.84 -6.43
C ASP A 394 -15.16 -0.75 -5.35
N THR A 395 -16.02 -0.68 -4.32
CA THR A 395 -15.85 0.16 -3.14
C THR A 395 -14.90 -0.42 -2.07
N TYR A 396 -14.27 -1.56 -2.35
CA TYR A 396 -13.32 -2.29 -1.49
C TYR A 396 -13.94 -2.90 -0.21
N ILE A 397 -15.25 -2.98 -0.13
CA ILE A 397 -15.93 -3.69 0.96
C ILE A 397 -15.92 -5.19 0.69
N LEU A 398 -15.71 -5.97 1.74
CA LEU A 398 -15.79 -7.42 1.70
C LEU A 398 -17.23 -7.86 1.47
N VAL A 399 -17.45 -8.72 0.47
CA VAL A 399 -18.78 -9.25 0.12
C VAL A 399 -18.77 -10.76 0.14
N LYS A 400 -19.80 -11.37 0.73
CA LYS A 400 -20.03 -12.81 0.77
C LYS A 400 -21.28 -13.17 -0.01
N ALA A 401 -21.17 -14.15 -0.90
CA ALA A 401 -22.29 -14.67 -1.68
C ALA A 401 -22.11 -16.16 -1.97
N ARG A 402 -23.22 -16.88 -2.17
CA ARG A 402 -23.18 -18.28 -2.66
C ARG A 402 -23.07 -18.32 -4.17
N GLY A 403 -22.36 -19.33 -4.70
CA GLY A 403 -22.19 -19.53 -6.13
C GLY A 403 -21.19 -20.61 -6.46
N GLU A 404 -20.95 -20.85 -7.74
CA GLU A 404 -20.05 -21.89 -8.22
C GLU A 404 -18.94 -21.31 -9.11
N ALA A 405 -17.70 -21.76 -8.91
CA ALA A 405 -16.54 -21.43 -9.75
C ALA A 405 -16.35 -19.93 -10.00
N LEU A 406 -16.39 -19.10 -8.93
CA LEU A 406 -16.36 -17.64 -9.04
C LEU A 406 -14.96 -17.03 -8.97
N ARG A 407 -13.93 -17.78 -8.63
CA ARG A 407 -12.58 -17.24 -8.44
C ARG A 407 -12.11 -16.43 -9.65
N GLY A 408 -11.66 -15.20 -9.40
CA GLY A 408 -11.18 -14.27 -10.42
C GLY A 408 -12.27 -13.65 -11.30
N LYS A 409 -13.54 -13.95 -11.04
CA LYS A 409 -14.66 -13.37 -11.79
C LYS A 409 -15.19 -12.12 -11.08
N ILE A 410 -15.57 -11.12 -11.84
CA ILE A 410 -16.33 -9.97 -11.36
C ILE A 410 -17.80 -10.23 -11.65
N CYS A 411 -18.61 -10.36 -10.60
CA CYS A 411 -20.04 -10.61 -10.70
C CYS A 411 -20.84 -9.49 -10.04
N PRO A 412 -21.99 -9.08 -10.59
CA PRO A 412 -22.91 -8.18 -9.92
C PRO A 412 -23.60 -8.91 -8.76
N VAL A 413 -23.57 -8.29 -7.56
CA VAL A 413 -24.17 -8.84 -6.34
C VAL A 413 -25.19 -7.85 -5.78
N SER A 414 -26.44 -8.28 -5.61
CA SER A 414 -27.50 -7.53 -4.93
C SER A 414 -27.29 -7.66 -3.42
N ILE A 415 -26.93 -6.56 -2.75
CA ILE A 415 -26.64 -6.54 -1.32
C ILE A 415 -27.92 -6.60 -0.50
N LYS A 416 -28.02 -7.58 0.39
CA LYS A 416 -29.20 -7.83 1.25
C LYS A 416 -28.99 -7.50 2.71
N LEU A 417 -27.76 -7.65 3.20
CA LEU A 417 -27.44 -7.53 4.62
C LEU A 417 -26.01 -6.96 4.79
N ALA A 418 -25.84 -6.13 5.81
CA ALA A 418 -24.54 -5.71 6.34
C ALA A 418 -24.40 -6.28 7.76
N GLN A 419 -23.41 -7.11 7.98
CA GLN A 419 -23.16 -7.73 9.28
C GLN A 419 -21.66 -7.89 9.51
N ASP A 420 -21.23 -7.58 10.72
CA ASP A 420 -19.83 -7.55 11.09
C ASP A 420 -19.03 -6.68 10.11
N GLU A 421 -17.94 -7.17 9.55
CA GLU A 421 -17.07 -6.48 8.59
C GLU A 421 -17.38 -6.86 7.12
N ALA A 422 -18.57 -7.41 6.83
CA ALA A 422 -18.92 -7.89 5.50
C ALA A 422 -20.34 -7.54 5.06
N LEU A 423 -20.52 -7.40 3.76
CA LEU A 423 -21.82 -7.37 3.10
C LEU A 423 -22.19 -8.78 2.63
N PHE A 424 -23.47 -9.10 2.69
CA PHE A 424 -24.02 -10.36 2.21
C PHE A 424 -25.01 -10.09 1.10
N GLY A 425 -24.98 -10.88 0.03
CA GLY A 425 -25.83 -10.67 -1.11
C GLY A 425 -26.02 -11.89 -2.00
N GLU A 426 -26.77 -11.67 -3.07
CA GLU A 426 -27.09 -12.67 -4.09
C GLU A 426 -26.52 -12.23 -5.44
N ILE A 427 -25.90 -13.15 -6.16
CA ILE A 427 -25.42 -12.92 -7.52
C ILE A 427 -26.62 -12.83 -8.45
N ILE A 428 -26.62 -11.82 -9.33
CA ILE A 428 -27.72 -11.56 -10.26
C ILE A 428 -27.26 -11.69 -11.71
#